data_019b01c281b675d0fa7c6e1a94ac6d1e
#
_entry.id   019b01c281b675d0fa7c6e1a94ac6d1e
#
_cell.length_a   1.000
_cell.length_b   1.000
_cell.length_c   1.000
_cell.angle_alpha   90.00
_cell.angle_beta   90.00
_cell.angle_gamma   90.00
#
_symmetry.space_group_name_H-M   'P 1'
#
loop_
_entity.id
_entity.type
_entity.pdbx_description
1 polymer ?
#
loop_
_entity_poly.entity_id
_entity_poly.type
_entity_poly.pdbx_seq_one_letter_code
_entity_poly.pdbx_strand_id
1 'polypeptide(L)'
;ETLMSDRPGRDPRWPKKRSGFAAFALTEPDAGSDAGACRTTADKTPDGSEYILNGRKCFITNACYADFMCVVASVDRSLGYKGLTMFLVDAHLPGVSIGKHEDKMGIRQSATCDVIFEDVHIPASALIGKEGEGFKIAMKTLEQGRASVGSACVGIMRAILEEAAKYA
;
A
#
# COMPACT_ATOMS: atom_id res chain seq x y z
N GLU A 1 -6.34 10.13 12.00
CA GLU A 1 -7.39 10.17 13.06
C GLU A 1 -8.67 9.45 12.65
N THR A 2 -9.07 9.49 11.38
CA THR A 2 -10.35 8.94 10.90
C THR A 2 -10.40 7.41 10.91
N LEU A 3 -9.28 6.74 10.77
CA LEU A 3 -9.15 5.28 10.65
C LEU A 3 -9.03 4.56 11.99
N MET A 4 -8.74 5.29 13.06
CA MET A 4 -8.42 4.74 14.38
C MET A 4 -9.53 4.92 15.41
N SER A 5 -10.61 5.63 15.10
CA SER A 5 -11.68 5.92 16.05
C SER A 5 -12.82 4.90 15.98
N ASP A 6 -13.47 4.63 17.12
CA ASP A 6 -14.73 3.86 17.22
C ASP A 6 -15.92 4.65 16.63
N ARG A 7 -15.87 4.94 15.33
CA ARG A 7 -16.92 5.70 14.68
C ARG A 7 -18.18 4.86 14.42
N PRO A 8 -19.36 5.43 14.55
CA PRO A 8 -20.60 4.82 14.07
C PRO A 8 -20.49 4.52 12.56
N GLY A 9 -20.86 3.31 12.14
CA GLY A 9 -20.79 2.88 10.73
C GLY A 9 -19.53 2.16 10.33
N ARG A 10 -18.60 1.90 11.26
CA ARG A 10 -17.43 1.06 11.02
C ARG A 10 -17.85 -0.39 10.72
N ASP A 11 -17.22 -0.98 9.72
CA ASP A 11 -17.42 -2.40 9.40
C ASP A 11 -17.04 -3.26 10.62
N PRO A 12 -17.97 -4.08 11.16
CA PRO A 12 -17.73 -4.89 12.35
C PRO A 12 -16.66 -5.98 12.15
N ARG A 13 -16.29 -6.30 10.91
CA ARG A 13 -15.20 -7.22 10.56
C ARG A 13 -13.83 -6.67 10.92
N TRP A 14 -13.69 -5.36 11.08
CA TRP A 14 -12.40 -4.74 11.37
C TRP A 14 -12.04 -4.84 12.85
N PRO A 15 -10.85 -5.33 13.21
CA PRO A 15 -10.43 -5.53 14.59
C PRO A 15 -10.42 -4.23 15.40
N LYS A 16 -10.74 -4.32 16.69
CA LYS A 16 -10.85 -3.17 17.59
C LYS A 16 -9.51 -2.65 18.09
N LYS A 17 -8.51 -3.54 18.24
CA LYS A 17 -7.14 -3.20 18.67
C LYS A 17 -6.21 -3.25 17.48
N ARG A 18 -5.42 -2.19 17.28
CA ARG A 18 -4.51 -2.04 16.14
C ARG A 18 -3.16 -1.49 16.59
N SER A 19 -2.10 -1.90 15.89
CA SER A 19 -0.73 -1.40 16.09
C SER A 19 -0.56 0.05 15.66
N GLY A 20 -1.43 0.52 14.77
CA GLY A 20 -1.35 1.84 14.16
C GLY A 20 -0.44 1.90 12.93
N PHE A 21 0.11 0.77 12.47
CA PHE A 21 0.91 0.73 11.25
C PHE A 21 0.03 0.61 10.01
N ALA A 22 0.49 1.27 8.95
CA ALA A 22 -0.11 1.21 7.62
C ALA A 22 0.94 0.84 6.57
N ALA A 23 0.48 0.29 5.44
CA ALA A 23 1.33 0.02 4.30
C ALA A 23 0.72 0.58 3.00
N PHE A 24 1.58 0.84 2.01
CA PHE A 24 1.19 1.28 0.69
C PHE A 24 1.58 0.21 -0.33
N ALA A 25 0.57 -0.49 -0.84
CA ALA A 25 0.74 -1.66 -1.69
C ALA A 25 0.47 -1.31 -3.17
N LEU A 26 1.51 -0.82 -3.85
CA LEU A 26 1.47 -0.44 -5.26
C LEU A 26 2.24 -1.44 -6.12
N THR A 27 3.52 -1.66 -5.81
CA THR A 27 4.48 -2.41 -6.63
C THR A 27 4.11 -3.89 -6.75
N GLU A 28 4.29 -4.43 -7.95
CA GLU A 28 4.11 -5.85 -8.27
C GLU A 28 5.37 -6.41 -8.93
N PRO A 29 5.53 -7.74 -9.03
CA PRO A 29 6.68 -8.35 -9.69
C PRO A 29 6.92 -7.82 -11.11
N ASP A 30 5.86 -7.58 -11.88
CA ASP A 30 5.91 -7.09 -13.26
C ASP A 30 5.55 -5.60 -13.41
N ALA A 31 5.27 -4.89 -12.34
CA ALA A 31 4.83 -3.50 -12.33
C ALA A 31 5.55 -2.69 -11.24
N GLY A 32 6.81 -2.33 -11.52
CA GLY A 32 7.64 -1.45 -10.69
C GLY A 32 7.63 -0.02 -11.23
N SER A 33 8.59 0.33 -12.10
CA SER A 33 8.66 1.65 -12.73
C SER A 33 7.43 1.95 -13.59
N ASP A 34 6.90 0.95 -14.26
CA ASP A 34 5.59 1.01 -14.91
C ASP A 34 4.48 0.59 -13.95
N ALA A 35 4.15 1.47 -13.01
CA ALA A 35 3.06 1.25 -12.06
C ALA A 35 1.67 1.16 -12.72
N GLY A 36 1.56 1.60 -13.97
CA GLY A 36 0.34 1.49 -14.78
C GLY A 36 0.04 0.07 -15.23
N ALA A 37 1.04 -0.82 -15.25
CA ALA A 37 0.92 -2.22 -15.64
C ALA A 37 0.43 -3.15 -14.51
N CYS A 38 -0.13 -2.61 -13.44
CA CYS A 38 -0.67 -3.36 -12.30
C CYS A 38 -1.62 -4.48 -12.76
N ARG A 39 -1.42 -5.68 -12.20
CA ARG A 39 -2.19 -6.90 -12.54
C ARG A 39 -3.13 -7.37 -11.43
N THR A 40 -2.95 -6.91 -10.19
CA THR A 40 -3.90 -7.16 -9.11
C THR A 40 -5.28 -6.68 -9.53
N THR A 41 -6.29 -7.53 -9.39
CA THR A 41 -7.68 -7.23 -9.76
C THR A 41 -8.53 -6.91 -8.54
N ALA A 42 -9.61 -6.18 -8.75
CA ALA A 42 -10.66 -5.91 -7.79
C ALA A 42 -12.00 -6.03 -8.52
N ASP A 43 -12.53 -7.24 -8.55
CA ASP A 43 -13.77 -7.55 -9.25
C ASP A 43 -14.98 -7.19 -8.39
N LYS A 44 -15.85 -6.32 -8.91
CA LYS A 44 -17.05 -5.89 -8.19
C LYS A 44 -18.11 -6.98 -8.17
N THR A 45 -18.69 -7.22 -7.01
CA THR A 45 -19.81 -8.18 -6.89
C THR A 45 -21.05 -7.70 -7.67
N PRO A 46 -21.92 -8.64 -8.14
CA PRO A 46 -23.08 -8.27 -8.97
C PRO A 46 -24.05 -7.28 -8.30
N ASP A 47 -24.16 -7.32 -6.98
CA ASP A 47 -24.97 -6.40 -6.18
C ASP A 47 -24.26 -5.06 -5.88
N GLY A 48 -22.96 -4.97 -6.23
CA GLY A 48 -22.15 -3.78 -6.03
C GLY A 48 -21.75 -3.50 -4.59
N SER A 49 -22.00 -4.41 -3.65
CA SER A 49 -21.74 -4.22 -2.22
C SER A 49 -20.29 -4.43 -1.83
N GLU A 50 -19.53 -5.22 -2.61
CA GLU A 50 -18.16 -5.59 -2.31
C GLU A 50 -17.28 -5.59 -3.58
N TYR A 51 -15.96 -5.63 -3.35
CA TYR A 51 -14.95 -6.00 -4.36
C TYR A 51 -14.20 -7.23 -3.87
N ILE A 52 -13.81 -8.09 -4.80
CA ILE A 52 -12.99 -9.29 -4.56
C ILE A 52 -11.60 -9.00 -5.12
N LEU A 53 -10.60 -8.92 -4.23
CA LEU A 53 -9.22 -8.66 -4.59
C LEU A 53 -8.47 -9.97 -4.83
N ASN A 54 -7.73 -10.01 -5.94
CA ASN A 54 -6.83 -11.10 -6.28
C ASN A 54 -5.52 -10.56 -6.86
N GLY A 55 -4.37 -11.03 -6.34
CA GLY A 55 -3.07 -10.65 -6.86
C GLY A 55 -1.94 -10.70 -5.84
N ARG A 56 -0.77 -10.16 -6.23
CA ARG A 56 0.42 -10.13 -5.39
C ARG A 56 1.11 -8.78 -5.50
N LYS A 57 1.43 -8.20 -4.36
CA LYS A 57 2.27 -7.01 -4.23
C LYS A 57 3.63 -7.40 -3.67
N CYS A 58 4.70 -6.72 -4.11
CA CYS A 58 6.05 -6.98 -3.64
C CYS A 58 6.73 -5.69 -3.16
N PHE A 59 7.76 -5.87 -2.35
CA PHE A 59 8.53 -4.78 -1.74
C PHE A 59 7.70 -3.82 -0.89
N ILE A 60 6.68 -4.34 -0.20
CA ILE A 60 5.77 -3.51 0.60
C ILE A 60 6.34 -3.29 1.99
N THR A 61 6.70 -2.05 2.26
CA THR A 61 7.22 -1.61 3.55
C THR A 61 6.15 -1.73 4.64
N ASN A 62 6.53 -2.30 5.78
CA ASN A 62 5.70 -2.50 6.97
C ASN A 62 4.48 -3.43 6.79
N ALA A 63 4.28 -4.08 5.66
CA ALA A 63 3.08 -4.88 5.44
C ALA A 63 2.89 -5.99 6.49
N CYS A 64 3.99 -6.60 6.98
CA CYS A 64 3.93 -7.63 8.02
C CYS A 64 3.49 -7.12 9.40
N TYR A 65 3.48 -5.81 9.62
CA TYR A 65 3.03 -5.16 10.85
C TYR A 65 1.79 -4.29 10.65
N ALA A 66 1.35 -4.13 9.40
CA ALA A 66 0.26 -3.23 9.07
C ALA A 66 -1.08 -3.76 9.58
N ASP A 67 -1.89 -2.84 10.12
CA ASP A 67 -3.30 -3.10 10.42
C ASP A 67 -4.17 -2.90 9.19
N PHE A 68 -3.73 -2.03 8.28
CA PHE A 68 -4.42 -1.77 7.00
C PHE A 68 -3.42 -1.36 5.92
N MET A 69 -3.84 -1.52 4.69
CA MET A 69 -3.05 -1.21 3.52
C MET A 69 -3.85 -0.37 2.52
N CYS A 70 -3.22 0.65 1.94
CA CYS A 70 -3.73 1.28 0.73
C CYS A 70 -3.27 0.45 -0.46
N VAL A 71 -4.19 -0.24 -1.11
CA VAL A 71 -3.91 -1.18 -2.21
C VAL A 71 -4.40 -0.61 -3.53
N VAL A 72 -3.54 -0.59 -4.55
CA VAL A 72 -3.94 -0.25 -5.92
C VAL A 72 -4.25 -1.54 -6.67
N ALA A 73 -5.45 -1.65 -7.21
CA ALA A 73 -5.90 -2.79 -8.00
C ALA A 73 -6.72 -2.32 -9.21
N SER A 74 -6.80 -3.15 -10.24
CA SER A 74 -7.57 -2.86 -11.46
C SER A 74 -9.00 -3.36 -11.31
N VAL A 75 -9.97 -2.49 -11.51
CA VAL A 75 -11.40 -2.86 -11.63
C VAL A 75 -11.77 -3.19 -13.08
N ASP A 76 -10.97 -2.74 -14.04
CA ASP A 76 -11.12 -3.08 -15.46
C ASP A 76 -9.74 -3.00 -16.14
N ARG A 77 -9.18 -4.16 -16.45
CA ARG A 77 -7.85 -4.26 -17.09
C ARG A 77 -7.82 -3.73 -18.52
N SER A 78 -8.96 -3.69 -19.21
CA SER A 78 -9.04 -3.18 -20.57
C SER A 78 -8.76 -1.69 -20.66
N LEU A 79 -8.96 -0.97 -19.55
CA LEU A 79 -8.74 0.48 -19.44
C LEU A 79 -7.27 0.83 -19.09
N GLY A 80 -6.38 -0.17 -18.89
CA GLY A 80 -5.01 0.06 -18.47
C GLY A 80 -4.94 0.87 -17.17
N TYR A 81 -4.07 1.88 -17.10
CA TYR A 81 -3.93 2.71 -15.90
C TYR A 81 -5.21 3.46 -15.48
N LYS A 82 -6.17 3.66 -16.39
CA LYS A 82 -7.47 4.29 -16.11
C LYS A 82 -8.43 3.36 -15.36
N GLY A 83 -8.19 2.05 -15.38
CA GLY A 83 -8.94 1.07 -14.58
C GLY A 83 -8.39 0.91 -13.16
N LEU A 84 -7.23 1.52 -12.85
CA LEU A 84 -6.62 1.39 -11.53
C LEU A 84 -7.38 2.21 -10.49
N THR A 85 -7.69 1.54 -9.40
CA THR A 85 -8.51 2.04 -8.30
C THR A 85 -7.77 1.80 -6.99
N MET A 86 -7.97 2.66 -6.00
CA MET A 86 -7.31 2.53 -4.69
C MET A 86 -8.32 2.12 -3.63
N PHE A 87 -7.92 1.15 -2.80
CA PHE A 87 -8.74 0.58 -1.74
C PHE A 87 -8.02 0.63 -0.40
N LEU A 88 -8.78 0.84 0.67
CA LEU A 88 -8.32 0.64 2.04
C LEU A 88 -8.64 -0.80 2.45
N VAL A 89 -7.63 -1.63 2.60
CA VAL A 89 -7.76 -3.06 2.90
C VAL A 89 -7.30 -3.33 4.32
N ASP A 90 -8.11 -4.00 5.11
CA ASP A 90 -7.69 -4.52 6.42
C ASP A 90 -6.70 -5.67 6.20
N ALA A 91 -5.51 -5.58 6.81
CA ALA A 91 -4.44 -6.56 6.65
C ALA A 91 -4.76 -7.94 7.26
N HIS A 92 -5.81 -8.02 8.07
CA HIS A 92 -6.22 -9.25 8.77
C HIS A 92 -7.45 -9.92 8.16
N LEU A 93 -7.91 -9.46 6.98
CA LEU A 93 -9.02 -10.11 6.28
C LEU A 93 -8.62 -11.52 5.82
N PRO A 94 -9.58 -12.46 5.80
CA PRO A 94 -9.37 -13.74 5.16
C PRO A 94 -8.88 -13.59 3.71
N GLY A 95 -7.90 -14.39 3.30
CA GLY A 95 -7.29 -14.30 1.97
C GLY A 95 -6.13 -13.31 1.86
N VAL A 96 -5.87 -12.48 2.89
CA VAL A 96 -4.65 -11.66 2.96
C VAL A 96 -3.56 -12.47 3.63
N SER A 97 -2.41 -12.61 2.96
CA SER A 97 -1.24 -13.27 3.54
C SER A 97 0.05 -12.50 3.24
N ILE A 98 1.00 -12.63 4.18
CA ILE A 98 2.33 -12.06 4.03
C ILE A 98 3.23 -13.11 3.41
N GLY A 99 3.85 -12.77 2.29
CA GLY A 99 4.77 -13.64 1.58
C GLY A 99 6.22 -13.43 2.00
N LYS A 100 7.12 -13.45 1.02
CA LYS A 100 8.56 -13.34 1.23
C LYS A 100 8.95 -12.06 1.95
N HIS A 101 9.76 -12.18 2.99
CA HIS A 101 10.50 -11.06 3.59
C HIS A 101 11.80 -10.83 2.82
N GLU A 102 12.10 -9.57 2.53
CA GLU A 102 13.33 -9.23 1.81
C GLU A 102 14.53 -9.14 2.75
N ASP A 103 15.59 -9.89 2.43
CA ASP A 103 16.89 -9.77 3.08
C ASP A 103 17.70 -8.67 2.36
N LYS A 104 17.67 -7.47 2.95
CA LYS A 104 18.22 -6.26 2.30
C LYS A 104 19.67 -6.02 2.71
N MET A 105 20.45 -5.41 1.81
CA MET A 105 21.83 -4.97 2.05
C MET A 105 21.88 -3.86 3.11
N GLY A 106 20.92 -2.96 3.16
CA GLY A 106 20.82 -1.84 4.11
C GLY A 106 19.41 -1.57 4.54
N ILE A 107 19.22 -0.66 5.51
CA ILE A 107 17.92 -0.32 6.11
C ILE A 107 17.17 -1.60 6.56
N ARG A 108 17.89 -2.55 7.13
CA ARG A 108 17.39 -3.89 7.48
C ARG A 108 16.31 -3.89 8.56
N GLN A 109 16.27 -2.85 9.39
CA GLN A 109 15.24 -2.65 10.42
C GLN A 109 13.88 -2.21 9.87
N SER A 110 13.85 -1.70 8.64
CA SER A 110 12.59 -1.42 7.94
C SER A 110 12.11 -2.70 7.25
N ALA A 111 11.11 -3.36 7.79
CA ALA A 111 10.58 -4.59 7.21
C ALA A 111 9.99 -4.32 5.83
N THR A 112 10.31 -5.20 4.89
CA THR A 112 9.82 -5.16 3.50
C THR A 112 9.44 -6.57 3.10
N CYS A 113 8.23 -6.78 2.61
CA CYS A 113 7.74 -8.11 2.26
C CYS A 113 6.73 -8.08 1.12
N ASP A 114 6.38 -9.26 0.65
CA ASP A 114 5.28 -9.44 -0.28
C ASP A 114 3.94 -9.47 0.47
N VAL A 115 2.89 -9.12 -0.26
CA VAL A 115 1.49 -9.29 0.18
C VAL A 115 0.74 -10.03 -0.91
N ILE A 116 0.01 -11.05 -0.52
CA ILE A 116 -0.78 -11.89 -1.42
C ILE A 116 -2.24 -11.72 -1.06
N PHE A 117 -3.07 -11.56 -2.08
CA PHE A 117 -4.51 -11.44 -1.98
C PHE A 117 -5.14 -12.61 -2.75
N GLU A 118 -5.92 -13.44 -2.05
CA GLU A 118 -6.62 -14.60 -2.61
C GLU A 118 -8.09 -14.51 -2.20
N ASP A 119 -8.94 -14.13 -3.14
CA ASP A 119 -10.37 -13.92 -2.96
C ASP A 119 -10.71 -13.03 -1.74
N VAL A 120 -10.01 -11.91 -1.58
CA VAL A 120 -10.20 -11.01 -0.44
C VAL A 120 -11.43 -10.14 -0.67
N HIS A 121 -12.47 -10.35 0.13
CA HIS A 121 -13.69 -9.56 0.10
C HIS A 121 -13.52 -8.26 0.89
N ILE A 122 -13.70 -7.14 0.22
CA ILE A 122 -13.69 -5.80 0.82
C ILE A 122 -14.98 -5.06 0.52
N PRO A 123 -15.55 -4.31 1.48
CA PRO A 123 -16.79 -3.57 1.24
C PRO A 123 -16.58 -2.44 0.21
N ALA A 124 -17.61 -2.09 -0.54
CA ALA A 124 -17.56 -0.98 -1.49
C ALA A 124 -17.14 0.35 -0.84
N SER A 125 -17.41 0.50 0.46
CA SER A 125 -16.98 1.67 1.27
C SER A 125 -15.45 1.73 1.51
N ALA A 126 -14.71 0.67 1.19
CA ALA A 126 -13.25 0.66 1.25
C ALA A 126 -12.59 1.43 0.09
N LEU A 127 -13.37 1.85 -0.90
CA LEU A 127 -12.91 2.65 -2.03
C LEU A 127 -12.35 4.00 -1.56
N ILE A 128 -11.15 4.35 -2.01
CA ILE A 128 -10.52 5.66 -1.80
C ILE A 128 -10.64 6.47 -3.10
N GLY A 129 -11.35 7.59 -3.04
CA GLY A 129 -11.67 8.41 -4.22
C GLY A 129 -12.78 7.78 -5.04
N LYS A 130 -12.58 7.66 -6.35
CA LYS A 130 -13.51 7.05 -7.30
C LYS A 130 -12.83 5.91 -8.07
N GLU A 131 -13.63 5.00 -8.63
CA GLU A 131 -13.11 4.00 -9.57
C GLU A 131 -12.31 4.69 -10.69
N GLY A 132 -11.14 4.13 -11.04
CA GLY A 132 -10.25 4.68 -12.06
C GLY A 132 -9.35 5.84 -11.60
N GLU A 133 -9.50 6.36 -10.39
CA GLU A 133 -8.63 7.43 -9.86
C GLU A 133 -7.39 6.92 -9.12
N GLY A 134 -7.25 5.61 -8.92
CA GLY A 134 -6.18 5.01 -8.09
C GLY A 134 -4.78 5.36 -8.58
N PHE A 135 -4.54 5.35 -9.89
CA PHE A 135 -3.24 5.74 -10.45
C PHE A 135 -2.90 7.20 -10.13
N LYS A 136 -3.85 8.11 -10.31
CA LYS A 136 -3.68 9.54 -10.02
C LYS A 136 -3.38 9.78 -8.54
N ILE A 137 -4.10 9.09 -7.65
CA ILE A 137 -3.89 9.19 -6.20
C ILE A 137 -2.49 8.65 -5.83
N ALA A 138 -2.10 7.49 -6.40
CA ALA A 138 -0.80 6.90 -6.18
C ALA A 138 0.34 7.83 -6.61
N MET A 139 0.27 8.42 -7.81
CA MET A 139 1.30 9.33 -8.32
C MET A 139 1.42 10.59 -7.45
N LYS A 140 0.30 11.17 -7.02
CA LYS A 140 0.31 12.32 -6.10
C LYS A 140 0.96 11.99 -4.75
N THR A 141 0.71 10.79 -4.22
CA THR A 141 1.34 10.30 -2.97
C THR A 141 2.85 10.15 -3.14
N LEU A 142 3.30 9.55 -4.27
CA LEU A 142 4.72 9.39 -4.57
C LEU A 142 5.44 10.74 -4.78
N GLU A 143 4.78 11.71 -5.40
CA GLU A 143 5.32 13.06 -5.59
C GLU A 143 5.66 13.73 -4.26
N GLN A 144 4.75 13.65 -3.28
CA GLN A 144 5.00 14.15 -1.93
C GLN A 144 6.11 13.39 -1.21
N GLY A 145 6.15 12.06 -1.38
CA GLY A 145 7.19 11.20 -0.81
C GLY A 145 8.59 11.55 -1.31
N ARG A 146 8.74 11.91 -2.58
CA ARG A 146 10.05 12.28 -3.17
C ARG A 146 10.67 13.48 -2.51
N ALA A 147 9.88 14.53 -2.20
CA ALA A 147 10.38 15.71 -1.49
C ALA A 147 10.87 15.36 -0.08
N SER A 148 10.15 14.51 0.65
CA SER A 148 10.52 14.05 1.99
C SER A 148 11.82 13.24 1.98
N VAL A 149 11.98 12.31 1.02
CA VAL A 149 13.20 11.51 0.87
C VAL A 149 14.38 12.40 0.51
N GLY A 150 14.22 13.37 -0.39
CA GLY A 150 15.26 14.34 -0.73
C GLY A 150 15.73 15.12 0.49
N SER A 151 14.83 15.59 1.33
CA SER A 151 15.16 16.30 2.58
C SER A 151 15.92 15.38 3.57
N ALA A 152 15.53 14.13 3.70
CA ALA A 152 16.23 13.16 4.53
C ALA A 152 17.67 12.92 4.03
N CYS A 153 17.88 12.80 2.72
CA CYS A 153 19.21 12.66 2.12
C CYS A 153 20.10 13.86 2.44
N VAL A 154 19.58 15.09 2.37
CA VAL A 154 20.33 16.29 2.73
C VAL A 154 20.75 16.26 4.20
N GLY A 155 19.87 15.85 5.11
CA GLY A 155 20.19 15.71 6.53
C GLY A 155 21.31 14.69 6.79
N ILE A 156 21.25 13.54 6.13
CA ILE A 156 22.27 12.49 6.22
C ILE A 156 23.62 12.99 5.68
N MET A 157 23.64 13.61 4.50
CA MET A 157 24.87 14.16 3.92
C MET A 157 25.52 15.19 4.84
N ARG A 158 24.73 16.07 5.46
CA ARG A 158 25.22 17.06 6.41
C ARG A 158 25.87 16.40 7.64
N ALA A 159 25.19 15.43 8.24
CA ALA A 159 25.71 14.71 9.39
C ALA A 159 27.04 13.97 9.08
N ILE A 160 27.10 13.31 7.90
CA ILE A 160 28.33 12.65 7.45
C ILE A 160 29.47 13.65 7.26
N LEU A 161 29.23 14.80 6.65
CA LEU A 161 30.22 15.84 6.43
C LEU A 161 30.76 16.39 7.76
N GLU A 162 29.85 16.65 8.73
CA GLU A 162 30.22 17.15 10.06
C GLU A 162 31.12 16.15 10.79
N GLU A 163 30.81 14.86 10.76
CA GLU A 163 31.64 13.81 11.40
C GLU A 163 32.98 13.58 10.68
N ALA A 164 32.98 13.58 9.34
CA ALA A 164 34.21 13.45 8.57
C ALA A 164 35.17 14.62 8.81
N ALA A 165 34.65 15.85 8.88
CA ALA A 165 35.47 17.03 9.15
C ALA A 165 36.06 17.05 10.58
N LYS A 166 35.39 16.46 11.55
CA LYS A 166 35.94 16.29 12.92
C LYS A 166 37.07 15.26 12.98
N TYR A 167 36.99 14.24 12.12
CA TYR A 167 38.00 13.17 12.09
C TYR A 167 39.27 13.58 11.35
N ALA A 168 39.18 14.41 10.31
CA ALA A 168 40.32 14.91 9.54
C ALA A 168 41.14 15.97 10.28
#